data_141d51cbe80b770fc6ae74567a2cfc87
#
_entry.id   141d51cbe80b770fc6ae74567a2cfc87
#
_cell.length_a   1.000
_cell.length_b   1.000
_cell.length_c   1.000
_cell.angle_alpha   90.00
_cell.angle_beta   90.00
_cell.angle_gamma   90.00
#
_symmetry.space_group_name_H-M   'P 1'
#
loop_
_entity.id
_entity.type
_entity.pdbx_description
1 polymer ?
#
loop_
_entity_poly.entity_id
_entity_poly.type
_entity_poly.pdbx_seq_one_letter_code
_entity_poly.pdbx_strand_id
1 'polypeptide(L)'
;MHVDHTDSQKALRRELRAYFSSLMTPEIREATRGNEGGATYKQVIRQLGKDGWLALGWPKEYGGQGRPSTEQLVFFEEAQLAEVPLPFVTISTVAPCLIALGSDEHKRFFLPKIAAGELHFAIGYTEPGAGTDLASLKTSAVRDGNDYVINGNKIWTSSAEAADYVWLAARTDQDVKPPHKGISIFMVDAKTPGFSFTPIRTVGGVRSNASYYDNVRVPASMIAGELNGGWKLITSQLNHERVGLAAIGVQGWGLLARTLKWAQDTVVGGKRVVEQPWAQSALAEVYTRLEAMRLMNWRMAWQLDSGEPDPAFASAMKAYSTECLIAVDKLMLEVTGMAGGYRRGSPGAALAGDLEEHYRKCQINTFGGGVAEVMRDLVAQFGLGMTGYSRR
;
A
#
# COMPACT_ATOMS: atom_id res chain seq x y z
N MET A 1 -3.49 18.40 26.96
CA MET A 1 -2.59 17.49 26.20
C MET A 1 -2.28 18.17 24.90
N HIS A 2 -1.02 18.40 24.56
CA HIS A 2 -0.60 18.94 23.25
C HIS A 2 -0.04 17.77 22.44
N VAL A 3 -0.66 17.47 21.32
CA VAL A 3 -0.23 16.41 20.39
C VAL A 3 0.31 17.09 19.13
N ASP A 4 1.63 17.19 19.02
CA ASP A 4 2.28 17.79 17.87
C ASP A 4 3.58 17.00 17.53
N HIS A 5 4.12 17.26 16.35
CA HIS A 5 5.39 16.70 15.92
C HIS A 5 6.55 17.24 16.78
N THR A 6 7.54 16.39 17.02
CA THR A 6 8.81 16.83 17.60
C THR A 6 9.55 17.77 16.63
N ASP A 7 10.53 18.52 17.14
CA ASP A 7 11.33 19.41 16.28
C ASP A 7 12.09 18.64 15.21
N SER A 8 12.56 17.41 15.51
CA SER A 8 13.18 16.50 14.53
C SER A 8 12.21 16.14 13.41
N GLN A 9 10.98 15.75 13.75
CA GLN A 9 9.95 15.41 12.77
C GLN A 9 9.53 16.61 11.92
N LYS A 10 9.44 17.80 12.53
CA LYS A 10 9.18 19.06 11.80
C LYS A 10 10.33 19.41 10.85
N ALA A 11 11.57 19.19 11.25
CA ALA A 11 12.74 19.39 10.40
C ALA A 11 12.74 18.41 9.23
N LEU A 12 12.56 17.11 9.50
CA LEU A 12 12.44 16.07 8.46
C LEU A 12 11.30 16.38 7.47
N ARG A 13 10.13 16.81 7.95
CA ARG A 13 9.00 17.20 7.10
C ARG A 13 9.34 18.35 6.15
N ARG A 14 10.05 19.37 6.63
CA ARG A 14 10.50 20.49 5.77
C ARG A 14 11.52 20.03 4.73
N GLU A 15 12.47 19.19 5.12
CA GLU A 15 13.46 18.59 4.23
C GLU A 15 12.79 17.77 3.10
N LEU A 16 11.92 16.84 3.46
CA LEU A 16 11.21 15.99 2.52
C LEU A 16 10.31 16.80 1.58
N ARG A 17 9.61 17.80 2.10
CA ARG A 17 8.76 18.68 1.28
C ARG A 17 9.58 19.45 0.24
N ALA A 18 10.73 20.00 0.62
CA ALA A 18 11.63 20.67 -0.31
C ALA A 18 12.20 19.69 -1.33
N TYR A 19 12.66 18.52 -0.89
CA TYR A 19 13.19 17.47 -1.74
C TYR A 19 12.14 16.96 -2.76
N PHE A 20 10.94 16.58 -2.31
CA PHE A 20 9.91 16.09 -3.22
C PHE A 20 9.37 17.19 -4.15
N SER A 21 9.34 18.45 -3.73
CA SER A 21 8.96 19.55 -4.62
C SER A 21 9.95 19.72 -5.78
N SER A 22 11.24 19.47 -5.56
CA SER A 22 12.25 19.50 -6.61
C SER A 22 12.24 18.24 -7.49
N LEU A 23 11.96 17.08 -6.90
CA LEU A 23 11.93 15.79 -7.61
C LEU A 23 10.67 15.63 -8.48
N MET A 24 9.52 16.00 -7.95
CA MET A 24 8.20 15.77 -8.56
C MET A 24 7.69 17.05 -9.24
N THR A 25 8.29 17.40 -10.38
CA THR A 25 7.76 18.51 -11.22
C THR A 25 6.36 18.13 -11.79
N PRO A 26 5.57 19.10 -12.26
CA PRO A 26 4.28 18.80 -12.90
C PRO A 26 4.40 17.78 -14.05
N GLU A 27 5.48 17.89 -14.85
CA GLU A 27 5.75 17.00 -15.99
C GLU A 27 6.06 15.57 -15.51
N ILE A 28 6.83 15.41 -14.43
CA ILE A 28 7.17 14.12 -13.84
C ILE A 28 5.91 13.46 -13.24
N ARG A 29 5.08 14.24 -12.52
CA ARG A 29 3.81 13.73 -11.99
C ARG A 29 2.90 13.20 -13.10
N GLU A 30 2.74 13.95 -14.16
CA GLU A 30 1.91 13.51 -15.30
C GLU A 30 2.50 12.28 -16.01
N ALA A 31 3.82 12.22 -16.20
CA ALA A 31 4.50 11.10 -16.84
C ALA A 31 4.47 9.80 -16.00
N THR A 32 4.37 9.92 -14.68
CA THR A 32 4.30 8.76 -13.75
C THR A 32 2.89 8.31 -13.46
N ARG A 33 1.89 9.16 -13.69
CA ARG A 33 0.48 8.87 -13.40
C ARG A 33 -0.04 7.67 -14.20
N GLY A 34 -0.43 6.60 -13.49
CA GLY A 34 -0.93 5.37 -14.11
C GLY A 34 0.09 4.67 -15.03
N ASN A 35 1.37 5.01 -14.91
CA ASN A 35 2.46 4.45 -15.71
C ASN A 35 3.55 3.83 -14.81
N GLU A 36 3.11 2.98 -13.88
CA GLU A 36 4.01 2.20 -13.04
C GLU A 36 4.96 1.35 -13.90
N GLY A 37 6.25 1.39 -13.59
CA GLY A 37 7.30 0.70 -14.36
C GLY A 37 7.78 1.41 -15.63
N GLY A 38 7.20 2.55 -16.02
CA GLY A 38 7.69 3.38 -17.11
C GLY A 38 9.08 3.97 -16.84
N ALA A 39 9.72 4.51 -17.87
CA ALA A 39 11.09 5.04 -17.76
C ALA A 39 11.20 6.14 -16.69
N THR A 40 10.28 7.11 -16.69
CA THR A 40 10.25 8.20 -15.69
C THR A 40 10.01 7.66 -14.28
N TYR A 41 9.09 6.69 -14.11
CA TYR A 41 8.89 6.00 -12.85
C TYR A 41 10.20 5.41 -12.32
N LYS A 42 10.90 4.61 -13.14
CA LYS A 42 12.17 3.98 -12.76
C LYS A 42 13.27 5.00 -12.44
N GLN A 43 13.31 6.13 -13.13
CA GLN A 43 14.24 7.22 -12.83
C GLN A 43 13.98 7.83 -11.45
N VAL A 44 12.73 8.15 -11.12
CA VAL A 44 12.34 8.68 -9.80
C VAL A 44 12.73 7.70 -8.69
N ILE A 45 12.42 6.41 -8.85
CA ILE A 45 12.74 5.40 -7.84
C ILE A 45 14.26 5.25 -7.64
N ARG A 46 15.04 5.22 -8.71
CA ARG A 46 16.51 5.17 -8.63
C ARG A 46 17.09 6.43 -7.96
N GLN A 47 16.52 7.60 -8.23
CA GLN A 47 16.95 8.82 -7.54
C GLN A 47 16.68 8.74 -6.04
N LEU A 48 15.49 8.27 -5.63
CA LEU A 48 15.18 8.03 -4.22
C LEU A 48 16.13 7.03 -3.57
N GLY A 49 16.49 5.95 -4.29
CA GLY A 49 17.46 4.96 -3.82
C GLY A 49 18.85 5.56 -3.64
N LYS A 50 19.34 6.30 -4.65
CA LYS A 50 20.63 7.00 -4.60
C LYS A 50 20.73 7.97 -3.43
N ASP A 51 19.64 8.65 -3.09
CA ASP A 51 19.57 9.63 -2.00
C ASP A 51 19.24 8.97 -0.65
N GLY A 52 19.11 7.62 -0.60
CA GLY A 52 18.95 6.83 0.62
C GLY A 52 17.54 6.83 1.22
N TRP A 53 16.52 7.28 0.47
CA TRP A 53 15.16 7.40 0.98
C TRP A 53 14.36 6.09 0.97
N LEU A 54 14.69 5.13 0.08
CA LEU A 54 13.93 3.88 -0.03
C LEU A 54 14.11 2.94 1.16
N ALA A 55 15.25 3.01 1.84
CA ALA A 55 15.60 2.17 2.98
C ALA A 55 15.56 2.92 4.32
N LEU A 56 14.75 3.98 4.44
CA LEU A 56 14.72 4.92 5.57
C LEU A 56 14.63 4.23 6.94
N GLY A 57 13.76 3.24 7.07
CA GLY A 57 13.52 2.52 8.33
C GLY A 57 14.37 1.26 8.51
N TRP A 58 15.16 0.85 7.51
CA TRP A 58 15.90 -0.40 7.59
C TRP A 58 17.14 -0.27 8.51
N PRO A 59 17.62 -1.39 9.07
CA PRO A 59 18.88 -1.41 9.79
C PRO A 59 20.03 -0.88 8.92
N LYS A 60 20.99 -0.21 9.57
CA LYS A 60 22.14 0.40 8.87
C LYS A 60 23.01 -0.62 8.13
N GLU A 61 23.09 -1.84 8.64
CA GLU A 61 23.82 -2.95 8.02
C GLU A 61 23.26 -3.37 6.64
N TYR A 62 21.99 -3.03 6.35
CA TYR A 62 21.33 -3.27 5.06
C TYR A 62 21.17 -1.98 4.24
N GLY A 63 21.95 -0.93 4.53
CA GLY A 63 21.93 0.34 3.82
C GLY A 63 20.83 1.30 4.26
N GLY A 64 20.15 1.00 5.37
CA GLY A 64 19.09 1.84 5.92
C GLY A 64 19.60 2.97 6.82
N GLN A 65 18.69 3.86 7.21
CA GLN A 65 18.96 4.94 8.15
C GLN A 65 18.57 4.59 9.60
N GLY A 66 17.83 3.50 9.82
CA GLY A 66 17.35 3.06 11.13
C GLY A 66 16.36 4.03 11.76
N ARG A 67 15.60 4.79 10.95
CA ARG A 67 14.65 5.78 11.46
C ARG A 67 13.41 5.11 12.05
N PRO A 68 12.87 5.64 13.15
CA PRO A 68 11.70 5.09 13.82
C PRO A 68 10.44 5.18 12.94
N SER A 69 9.42 4.38 13.25
CA SER A 69 8.15 4.30 12.51
C SER A 69 7.43 5.64 12.43
N THR A 70 7.55 6.48 13.45
CA THR A 70 7.01 7.84 13.46
C THR A 70 7.67 8.76 12.42
N GLU A 71 8.97 8.63 12.16
CA GLU A 71 9.66 9.36 11.09
C GLU A 71 9.42 8.74 9.72
N GLN A 72 9.27 7.42 9.65
CA GLN A 72 8.83 6.74 8.42
C GLN A 72 7.41 7.20 8.02
N LEU A 73 6.51 7.40 8.97
CA LEU A 73 5.17 7.95 8.69
C LEU A 73 5.27 9.35 8.07
N VAL A 74 6.14 10.23 8.61
CA VAL A 74 6.40 11.56 8.00
C VAL A 74 6.85 11.44 6.55
N PHE A 75 7.79 10.50 6.27
CA PHE A 75 8.27 10.27 4.90
C PHE A 75 7.14 9.84 3.97
N PHE A 76 6.36 8.85 4.37
CA PHE A 76 5.26 8.35 3.55
C PHE A 76 4.16 9.41 3.35
N GLU A 77 3.83 10.21 4.39
CA GLU A 77 2.87 11.31 4.28
C GLU A 77 3.31 12.36 3.25
N GLU A 78 4.55 12.85 3.34
CA GLU A 78 5.06 13.86 2.40
C GLU A 78 5.23 13.29 0.99
N ALA A 79 5.61 12.02 0.85
CA ALA A 79 5.67 11.34 -0.44
C ALA A 79 4.28 11.22 -1.10
N GLN A 80 3.25 10.86 -0.33
CA GLN A 80 1.87 10.79 -0.82
C GLN A 80 1.33 12.16 -1.24
N LEU A 81 1.60 13.22 -0.46
CA LEU A 81 1.19 14.59 -0.81
C LEU A 81 1.88 15.10 -2.08
N ALA A 82 3.11 14.67 -2.31
CA ALA A 82 3.88 15.01 -3.51
C ALA A 82 3.58 14.10 -4.72
N GLU A 83 2.72 13.08 -4.57
CA GLU A 83 2.42 12.06 -5.58
C GLU A 83 3.66 11.28 -6.03
N VAL A 84 4.58 11.00 -5.10
CA VAL A 84 5.78 10.20 -5.38
C VAL A 84 5.38 8.75 -5.65
N PRO A 85 5.81 8.15 -6.78
CA PRO A 85 5.44 6.78 -7.15
C PRO A 85 6.33 5.77 -6.42
N LEU A 86 6.09 5.54 -5.12
CA LEU A 86 6.88 4.61 -4.33
C LEU A 86 6.64 3.14 -4.72
N PRO A 87 7.69 2.29 -4.77
CA PRO A 87 7.57 0.85 -4.99
C PRO A 87 7.13 0.17 -3.68
N PHE A 88 5.89 0.45 -3.25
CA PHE A 88 5.37 0.17 -1.91
C PHE A 88 5.54 -1.30 -1.51
N VAL A 89 5.13 -2.24 -2.37
CA VAL A 89 5.28 -3.69 -2.13
C VAL A 89 6.73 -4.06 -1.87
N THR A 90 7.64 -3.52 -2.65
CA THR A 90 9.06 -3.85 -2.56
C THR A 90 9.68 -3.37 -1.25
N ILE A 91 9.46 -2.11 -0.88
CA ILE A 91 10.12 -1.48 0.27
C ILE A 91 9.40 -1.70 1.61
N SER A 92 8.08 -1.87 1.60
CA SER A 92 7.26 -1.98 2.83
C SER A 92 6.81 -3.41 3.13
N THR A 93 6.89 -4.33 2.15
CA THR A 93 6.46 -5.73 2.29
C THR A 93 7.64 -6.69 2.17
N VAL A 94 8.24 -6.75 0.98
CA VAL A 94 9.23 -7.78 0.65
C VAL A 94 10.53 -7.57 1.40
N ALA A 95 11.10 -6.38 1.36
CA ALA A 95 12.37 -6.11 2.00
C ALA A 95 12.34 -6.31 3.52
N PRO A 96 11.34 -5.81 4.28
CA PRO A 96 11.23 -6.11 5.71
C PRO A 96 11.09 -7.60 6.01
N CYS A 97 10.35 -8.35 5.19
CA CYS A 97 10.25 -9.81 5.33
C CYS A 97 11.60 -10.50 5.08
N LEU A 98 12.36 -10.07 4.07
CA LEU A 98 13.71 -10.59 3.81
C LEU A 98 14.69 -10.24 4.94
N ILE A 99 14.62 -9.02 5.48
CA ILE A 99 15.45 -8.62 6.64
C ILE A 99 15.16 -9.52 7.83
N ALA A 100 13.89 -9.79 8.13
CA ALA A 100 13.48 -10.56 9.29
C ALA A 100 13.68 -12.07 9.14
N LEU A 101 13.40 -12.64 7.97
CA LEU A 101 13.24 -14.10 7.77
C LEU A 101 13.98 -14.63 6.53
N GLY A 102 14.60 -13.79 5.72
CA GLY A 102 15.39 -14.21 4.56
C GLY A 102 16.73 -14.84 4.95
N SER A 103 17.26 -15.72 4.09
CA SER A 103 18.63 -16.23 4.23
C SER A 103 19.65 -15.11 4.02
N ASP A 104 20.89 -15.32 4.47
CA ASP A 104 21.97 -14.36 4.24
C ASP A 104 22.27 -14.14 2.74
N GLU A 105 22.08 -15.19 1.93
CA GLU A 105 22.20 -15.10 0.49
C GLU A 105 21.11 -14.20 -0.11
N HIS A 106 19.85 -14.36 0.32
CA HIS A 106 18.74 -13.48 -0.09
C HIS A 106 19.01 -12.04 0.30
N LYS A 107 19.42 -11.79 1.55
CA LYS A 107 19.72 -10.44 2.03
C LYS A 107 20.83 -9.79 1.21
N ARG A 108 21.94 -10.50 0.98
CA ARG A 108 23.06 -9.99 0.17
C ARG A 108 22.70 -9.72 -1.28
N PHE A 109 21.82 -10.52 -1.87
CA PHE A 109 21.43 -10.36 -3.28
C PHE A 109 20.37 -9.29 -3.50
N PHE A 110 19.30 -9.32 -2.68
CA PHE A 110 18.11 -8.48 -2.94
C PHE A 110 18.19 -7.10 -2.29
N LEU A 111 18.59 -7.00 -1.01
CA LEU A 111 18.47 -5.75 -0.25
C LEU A 111 19.25 -4.58 -0.85
N PRO A 112 20.51 -4.72 -1.31
CA PRO A 112 21.23 -3.61 -1.92
C PRO A 112 20.57 -3.09 -3.19
N LYS A 113 20.03 -3.98 -4.03
CA LYS A 113 19.35 -3.61 -5.28
C LYS A 113 18.00 -2.95 -5.04
N ILE A 114 17.27 -3.41 -4.00
CA ILE A 114 16.02 -2.76 -3.59
C ILE A 114 16.31 -1.37 -3.03
N ALA A 115 17.29 -1.23 -2.15
CA ALA A 115 17.69 0.05 -1.58
C ALA A 115 18.12 1.05 -2.67
N ALA A 116 18.78 0.58 -3.72
CA ALA A 116 19.17 1.39 -4.89
C ALA A 116 18.01 1.71 -5.86
N GLY A 117 16.83 1.13 -5.64
CA GLY A 117 15.69 1.28 -6.57
C GLY A 117 15.87 0.59 -7.92
N GLU A 118 16.71 -0.44 -7.97
CA GLU A 118 17.04 -1.19 -9.20
C GLU A 118 16.21 -2.45 -9.37
N LEU A 119 15.59 -2.96 -8.28
CA LEU A 119 14.85 -4.21 -8.29
C LEU A 119 13.48 -4.03 -7.65
N HIS A 120 12.44 -4.52 -8.34
CA HIS A 120 11.05 -4.38 -7.94
C HIS A 120 10.35 -5.74 -7.83
N PHE A 121 9.47 -5.86 -6.83
CA PHE A 121 8.61 -7.02 -6.63
C PHE A 121 7.14 -6.69 -6.88
N ALA A 122 6.42 -7.65 -7.47
CA ALA A 122 4.98 -7.75 -7.40
C ALA A 122 4.56 -8.86 -6.40
N ILE A 123 3.32 -8.81 -5.89
CA ILE A 123 2.76 -9.88 -5.02
C ILE A 123 1.81 -10.75 -5.81
N GLY A 124 2.01 -12.08 -5.75
CA GLY A 124 1.13 -13.09 -6.30
C GLY A 124 0.48 -13.92 -5.19
N TYR A 125 -0.60 -13.41 -4.57
CA TYR A 125 -1.30 -14.09 -3.48
C TYR A 125 -2.69 -14.56 -3.90
N THR A 126 -3.55 -13.62 -4.26
CA THR A 126 -4.97 -13.83 -4.54
C THR A 126 -5.18 -14.68 -5.78
N GLU A 127 -6.10 -15.63 -5.71
CA GLU A 127 -6.59 -16.42 -6.84
C GLU A 127 -8.05 -16.09 -7.12
N PRO A 128 -8.58 -16.41 -8.32
CA PRO A 128 -10.02 -16.24 -8.60
C PRO A 128 -10.94 -16.92 -7.57
N GLY A 129 -10.49 -18.02 -6.96
CA GLY A 129 -11.22 -18.77 -5.93
C GLY A 129 -10.70 -18.62 -4.50
N ALA A 130 -9.67 -17.81 -4.25
CA ALA A 130 -9.03 -17.65 -2.93
C ALA A 130 -8.58 -16.21 -2.72
N GLY A 131 -9.47 -15.37 -2.20
CA GLY A 131 -9.21 -13.98 -1.82
C GLY A 131 -9.13 -13.82 -0.31
N THR A 132 -10.28 -13.58 0.34
CA THR A 132 -10.36 -13.43 1.81
C THR A 132 -9.89 -14.70 2.54
N ASP A 133 -10.24 -15.87 2.02
CA ASP A 133 -9.71 -17.16 2.48
C ASP A 133 -8.45 -17.51 1.68
N LEU A 134 -7.36 -16.77 1.93
CA LEU A 134 -6.08 -16.99 1.24
C LEU A 134 -5.51 -18.39 1.53
N ALA A 135 -5.83 -18.98 2.68
CA ALA A 135 -5.37 -20.32 3.04
C ALA A 135 -5.88 -21.40 2.09
N SER A 136 -6.95 -21.13 1.31
CA SER A 136 -7.53 -22.06 0.32
C SER A 136 -6.87 -21.97 -1.07
N LEU A 137 -5.78 -21.22 -1.24
CA LEU A 137 -5.07 -21.08 -2.52
C LEU A 137 -4.67 -22.46 -3.10
N LYS A 138 -4.71 -22.57 -4.44
CA LYS A 138 -4.50 -23.82 -5.19
C LYS A 138 -3.27 -23.81 -6.09
N THR A 139 -2.66 -22.63 -6.38
CA THR A 139 -1.39 -22.59 -7.11
C THR A 139 -0.41 -23.51 -6.43
N SER A 140 0.05 -24.53 -7.14
CA SER A 140 0.88 -25.61 -6.59
C SER A 140 2.35 -25.39 -6.93
N ALA A 141 3.24 -25.86 -6.04
CA ALA A 141 4.65 -25.95 -6.29
C ALA A 141 5.12 -27.35 -5.92
N VAL A 142 5.42 -28.15 -6.93
CA VAL A 142 5.81 -29.56 -6.78
C VAL A 142 7.34 -29.66 -6.91
N ARG A 143 7.99 -30.33 -5.95
CA ARG A 143 9.44 -30.50 -5.98
C ARG A 143 9.87 -31.42 -7.13
N ASP A 144 10.88 -30.98 -7.88
CA ASP A 144 11.54 -31.75 -8.94
C ASP A 144 13.07 -31.54 -8.84
N GLY A 145 13.73 -32.47 -8.18
CA GLY A 145 15.15 -32.40 -7.86
C GLY A 145 15.47 -31.21 -6.92
N ASN A 146 16.31 -30.29 -7.40
CA ASN A 146 16.67 -29.07 -6.69
C ASN A 146 15.74 -27.87 -6.98
N ASP A 147 14.75 -28.08 -7.81
CA ASP A 147 13.79 -27.07 -8.22
C ASP A 147 12.38 -27.38 -7.72
N TYR A 148 11.51 -26.40 -7.89
CA TYR A 148 10.05 -26.55 -7.82
C TYR A 148 9.43 -26.19 -9.16
N VAL A 149 8.46 -26.99 -9.59
CA VAL A 149 7.62 -26.72 -10.77
C VAL A 149 6.30 -26.12 -10.29
N ILE A 150 6.04 -24.88 -10.67
CA ILE A 150 4.90 -24.11 -10.22
C ILE A 150 3.83 -24.07 -11.31
N ASN A 151 2.59 -24.40 -10.92
CA ASN A 151 1.42 -24.37 -11.79
C ASN A 151 0.25 -23.69 -11.09
N GLY A 152 -0.43 -22.79 -11.78
CA GLY A 152 -1.59 -22.08 -11.28
C GLY A 152 -1.77 -20.69 -11.87
N ASN A 153 -2.69 -19.94 -11.27
CA ASN A 153 -2.93 -18.57 -11.69
C ASN A 153 -3.27 -17.69 -10.49
N LYS A 154 -2.85 -16.42 -10.58
CA LYS A 154 -3.16 -15.39 -9.61
C LYS A 154 -3.91 -14.25 -10.27
N ILE A 155 -4.61 -13.46 -9.46
CA ILE A 155 -5.32 -12.26 -9.91
C ILE A 155 -4.98 -11.11 -8.97
N TRP A 156 -5.10 -9.89 -9.46
CA TRP A 156 -4.74 -8.67 -8.73
C TRP A 156 -3.24 -8.56 -8.41
N THR A 157 -2.40 -9.14 -9.28
CA THR A 157 -0.94 -8.99 -9.22
C THR A 157 -0.56 -7.61 -9.75
N SER A 158 -0.71 -6.59 -8.92
CA SER A 158 -0.43 -5.20 -9.31
C SER A 158 1.04 -5.02 -9.64
N SER A 159 1.32 -4.19 -10.67
CA SER A 159 2.67 -3.90 -11.15
C SER A 159 3.46 -5.12 -11.67
N ALA A 160 2.80 -6.24 -12.04
CA ALA A 160 3.49 -7.40 -12.61
C ALA A 160 4.26 -7.06 -13.89
N GLU A 161 3.77 -6.08 -14.67
CA GLU A 161 4.43 -5.58 -15.89
C GLU A 161 5.74 -4.84 -15.63
N ALA A 162 5.95 -4.40 -14.41
CA ALA A 162 7.12 -3.62 -13.99
C ALA A 162 8.07 -4.38 -13.07
N ALA A 163 7.61 -5.51 -12.54
CA ALA A 163 8.34 -6.29 -11.55
C ALA A 163 9.48 -7.09 -12.18
N ASP A 164 10.60 -7.16 -11.47
CA ASP A 164 11.71 -8.08 -11.78
C ASP A 164 11.42 -9.46 -11.17
N TYR A 165 10.74 -9.51 -10.03
CA TYR A 165 10.37 -10.73 -9.34
C TYR A 165 8.93 -10.69 -8.84
N VAL A 166 8.32 -11.87 -8.74
CA VAL A 166 7.02 -12.05 -8.08
C VAL A 166 7.21 -12.74 -6.73
N TRP A 167 6.74 -12.11 -5.67
CA TRP A 167 6.62 -12.67 -4.33
C TRP A 167 5.36 -13.54 -4.29
N LEU A 168 5.54 -14.83 -4.61
CA LEU A 168 4.46 -15.76 -4.92
C LEU A 168 4.14 -16.68 -3.76
N ALA A 169 2.89 -16.71 -3.32
CA ALA A 169 2.38 -17.75 -2.44
C ALA A 169 1.93 -18.98 -3.25
N ALA A 170 2.50 -20.15 -2.96
CA ALA A 170 2.14 -21.40 -3.59
C ALA A 170 2.05 -22.54 -2.56
N ARG A 171 1.26 -23.56 -2.88
CA ARG A 171 1.06 -24.72 -2.03
C ARG A 171 2.13 -25.76 -2.30
N THR A 172 2.94 -26.02 -1.30
CA THR A 172 4.02 -27.03 -1.31
C THR A 172 3.62 -28.33 -0.60
N ASP A 173 2.59 -28.29 0.25
CA ASP A 173 2.00 -29.48 0.89
C ASP A 173 0.47 -29.38 0.81
N GLN A 174 -0.17 -30.38 0.16
CA GLN A 174 -1.61 -30.41 -0.06
C GLN A 174 -2.38 -31.11 1.05
N ASP A 175 -1.72 -31.94 1.83
CA ASP A 175 -2.34 -32.87 2.79
C ASP A 175 -2.33 -32.33 4.22
N VAL A 176 -1.45 -31.37 4.52
CA VAL A 176 -1.28 -30.83 5.87
C VAL A 176 -2.52 -30.08 6.36
N LYS A 177 -2.85 -30.24 7.63
CA LYS A 177 -3.92 -29.52 8.32
C LYS A 177 -3.33 -28.70 9.48
N PRO A 178 -3.75 -27.46 9.68
CA PRO A 178 -4.65 -26.65 8.82
C PRO A 178 -3.96 -26.22 7.51
N PRO A 179 -4.73 -25.91 6.44
CA PRO A 179 -4.20 -25.73 5.07
C PRO A 179 -3.10 -24.66 4.95
N HIS A 180 -3.11 -23.61 5.75
CA HIS A 180 -2.11 -22.55 5.70
C HIS A 180 -0.67 -23.05 6.04
N LYS A 181 -0.54 -24.19 6.72
CA LYS A 181 0.77 -24.81 7.03
C LYS A 181 1.43 -25.46 5.81
N GLY A 182 0.75 -25.59 4.68
CA GLY A 182 1.30 -26.12 3.44
C GLY A 182 1.64 -25.05 2.40
N ILE A 183 1.80 -23.79 2.81
CA ILE A 183 2.07 -22.67 1.91
C ILE A 183 3.53 -22.25 2.07
N SER A 184 4.21 -22.04 0.95
CA SER A 184 5.54 -21.44 0.87
C SER A 184 5.50 -20.17 0.02
N ILE A 185 6.47 -19.28 0.25
CA ILE A 185 6.66 -18.09 -0.59
C ILE A 185 7.87 -18.33 -1.50
N PHE A 186 7.69 -18.08 -2.79
CA PHE A 186 8.72 -18.16 -3.81
C PHE A 186 9.03 -16.78 -4.37
N MET A 187 10.30 -16.48 -4.60
CA MET A 187 10.76 -15.32 -5.35
C MET A 187 10.96 -15.75 -6.81
N VAL A 188 9.92 -15.55 -7.62
CA VAL A 188 9.90 -15.99 -9.02
C VAL A 188 10.43 -14.88 -9.90
N ASP A 189 11.52 -15.12 -10.63
CA ASP A 189 12.01 -14.17 -11.65
C ASP A 189 10.92 -14.00 -12.73
N ALA A 190 10.53 -12.77 -12.99
CA ALA A 190 9.46 -12.46 -13.96
C ALA A 190 9.83 -12.80 -15.42
N LYS A 191 11.10 -13.15 -15.68
CA LYS A 191 11.59 -13.61 -16.98
C LYS A 191 11.59 -15.13 -17.13
N THR A 192 11.24 -15.87 -16.07
CA THR A 192 11.24 -17.33 -16.11
C THR A 192 10.23 -17.83 -17.16
N PRO A 193 10.62 -18.77 -18.05
CA PRO A 193 9.70 -19.38 -19.01
C PRO A 193 8.49 -19.98 -18.31
N GLY A 194 7.30 -19.81 -18.91
CA GLY A 194 6.02 -20.24 -18.34
C GLY A 194 5.32 -19.19 -17.45
N PHE A 195 6.02 -18.12 -17.05
CA PHE A 195 5.37 -16.98 -16.42
C PHE A 195 4.80 -16.03 -17.47
N SER A 196 3.55 -15.61 -17.29
CA SER A 196 2.92 -14.59 -18.13
C SER A 196 1.85 -13.82 -17.34
N PHE A 197 1.39 -12.70 -17.89
CA PHE A 197 0.34 -11.90 -17.27
C PHE A 197 -0.55 -11.23 -18.31
N THR A 198 -1.79 -10.91 -17.89
CA THR A 198 -2.76 -10.13 -18.66
C THR A 198 -3.19 -8.93 -17.85
N PRO A 199 -3.03 -7.69 -18.38
CA PRO A 199 -3.43 -6.47 -17.67
C PRO A 199 -4.94 -6.40 -17.45
N ILE A 200 -5.33 -5.95 -16.25
CA ILE A 200 -6.70 -5.65 -15.85
C ILE A 200 -6.80 -4.15 -15.59
N ARG A 201 -7.71 -3.48 -16.29
CA ARG A 201 -8.03 -2.07 -16.05
C ARG A 201 -9.21 -1.99 -15.09
N THR A 202 -8.99 -1.43 -13.92
CA THR A 202 -10.04 -1.27 -12.90
C THR A 202 -10.85 0.01 -13.12
N VAL A 203 -12.06 0.07 -12.55
CA VAL A 203 -12.90 1.29 -12.56
C VAL A 203 -12.18 2.46 -11.89
N GLY A 204 -11.36 2.19 -10.86
CA GLY A 204 -10.56 3.19 -10.18
C GLY A 204 -9.35 3.71 -10.96
N GLY A 205 -9.10 3.22 -12.18
CA GLY A 205 -7.96 3.61 -13.00
C GLY A 205 -6.65 2.92 -12.61
N VAL A 206 -6.60 2.21 -11.50
CA VAL A 206 -5.43 1.41 -11.09
C VAL A 206 -5.29 0.21 -12.03
N ARG A 207 -4.08 -0.01 -12.53
CA ARG A 207 -3.75 -1.21 -13.32
C ARG A 207 -3.40 -2.35 -12.36
N SER A 208 -3.92 -3.53 -12.67
CA SER A 208 -3.52 -4.77 -12.03
C SER A 208 -3.41 -5.86 -13.08
N ASN A 209 -3.07 -7.08 -12.68
CA ASN A 209 -2.87 -8.16 -13.64
C ASN A 209 -3.49 -9.47 -13.13
N ALA A 210 -3.94 -10.29 -14.07
CA ALA A 210 -4.00 -11.74 -13.90
C ALA A 210 -2.64 -12.29 -14.29
N SER A 211 -2.04 -13.14 -13.47
CA SER A 211 -0.75 -13.76 -13.75
C SER A 211 -0.87 -15.28 -13.77
N TYR A 212 -0.14 -15.92 -14.66
CA TYR A 212 -0.22 -17.33 -14.98
C TYR A 212 1.14 -17.99 -14.82
N TYR A 213 1.13 -19.19 -14.28
CA TYR A 213 2.31 -20.02 -14.02
C TYR A 213 2.06 -21.38 -14.69
N ASP A 214 2.72 -21.63 -15.80
CA ASP A 214 2.63 -22.87 -16.57
C ASP A 214 4.01 -23.56 -16.57
N ASN A 215 4.15 -24.57 -15.72
CA ASN A 215 5.42 -25.27 -15.50
C ASN A 215 6.60 -24.36 -15.21
N VAL A 216 6.38 -23.29 -14.44
CA VAL A 216 7.43 -22.33 -14.06
C VAL A 216 8.42 -23.01 -13.12
N ARG A 217 9.68 -23.16 -13.56
CA ARG A 217 10.76 -23.75 -12.76
C ARG A 217 11.42 -22.71 -11.89
N VAL A 218 11.49 -22.97 -10.60
CA VAL A 218 12.10 -22.07 -9.60
C VAL A 218 13.04 -22.88 -8.71
N PRO A 219 14.31 -22.50 -8.57
CA PRO A 219 15.22 -23.16 -7.65
C PRO A 219 14.74 -23.15 -6.21
N ALA A 220 14.97 -24.23 -5.47
CA ALA A 220 14.60 -24.33 -4.06
C ALA A 220 15.25 -23.23 -3.21
N SER A 221 16.42 -22.72 -3.63
CA SER A 221 17.10 -21.58 -3.01
C SER A 221 16.31 -20.26 -3.10
N MET A 222 15.30 -20.18 -3.96
CA MET A 222 14.41 -19.00 -4.10
C MET A 222 13.14 -19.08 -3.23
N ILE A 223 13.09 -20.03 -2.28
CA ILE A 223 12.05 -20.02 -1.24
C ILE A 223 12.43 -18.96 -0.21
N ALA A 224 11.53 -18.03 0.03
CA ALA A 224 11.70 -17.03 1.08
C ALA A 224 11.37 -17.64 2.46
N GLY A 225 12.32 -17.55 3.38
CA GLY A 225 12.20 -18.19 4.69
C GLY A 225 12.27 -19.73 4.61
N GLU A 226 11.44 -20.40 5.41
CA GLU A 226 11.40 -21.86 5.50
C GLU A 226 10.36 -22.46 4.56
N LEU A 227 10.60 -23.68 4.08
CA LEU A 227 9.59 -24.47 3.36
C LEU A 227 8.36 -24.66 4.25
N ASN A 228 7.17 -24.45 3.68
CA ASN A 228 5.88 -24.45 4.39
C ASN A 228 5.73 -23.36 5.46
N GLY A 229 6.68 -22.43 5.54
CA GLY A 229 6.68 -21.26 6.44
C GLY A 229 6.02 -20.01 5.87
N GLY A 230 5.42 -20.09 4.68
CA GLY A 230 4.88 -18.92 3.96
C GLY A 230 3.81 -18.15 4.72
N TRP A 231 2.99 -18.83 5.52
CA TRP A 231 1.96 -18.16 6.32
C TRP A 231 2.55 -17.20 7.37
N LYS A 232 3.69 -17.56 7.98
CA LYS A 232 4.43 -16.68 8.89
C LYS A 232 4.91 -15.40 8.18
N LEU A 233 5.40 -15.53 6.94
CA LEU A 233 5.79 -14.39 6.12
C LEU A 233 4.59 -13.48 5.80
N ILE A 234 3.47 -14.07 5.36
CA ILE A 234 2.23 -13.34 5.03
C ILE A 234 1.71 -12.56 6.25
N THR A 235 1.68 -13.17 7.43
CA THR A 235 1.19 -12.50 8.65
C THR A 235 2.17 -11.46 9.19
N SER A 236 3.48 -11.70 9.09
CA SER A 236 4.52 -10.74 9.49
C SER A 236 4.49 -9.48 8.63
N GLN A 237 4.31 -9.64 7.33
CA GLN A 237 4.24 -8.53 6.37
C GLN A 237 3.16 -7.50 6.75
N LEU A 238 2.01 -7.95 7.23
CA LEU A 238 0.91 -7.07 7.64
C LEU A 238 1.33 -6.05 8.71
N ASN A 239 2.32 -6.37 9.54
CA ASN A 239 2.83 -5.44 10.55
C ASN A 239 3.73 -4.35 9.93
N HIS A 240 4.52 -4.69 8.92
CA HIS A 240 5.44 -3.77 8.27
C HIS A 240 4.73 -2.82 7.31
N GLU A 241 3.66 -3.25 6.66
CA GLU A 241 2.89 -2.42 5.74
C GLU A 241 2.09 -1.31 6.42
N ARG A 242 1.78 -1.44 7.71
CA ARG A 242 0.85 -0.56 8.43
C ARG A 242 1.24 0.91 8.37
N VAL A 243 2.51 1.24 8.53
CA VAL A 243 2.98 2.64 8.52
C VAL A 243 2.75 3.29 7.16
N GLY A 244 3.14 2.60 6.08
CA GLY A 244 2.95 3.11 4.73
C GLY A 244 1.48 3.19 4.31
N LEU A 245 0.66 2.19 4.71
CA LEU A 245 -0.79 2.21 4.46
C LEU A 245 -1.49 3.32 5.26
N ALA A 246 -1.07 3.59 6.48
CA ALA A 246 -1.57 4.70 7.28
C ALA A 246 -1.39 6.05 6.58
N ALA A 247 -0.27 6.25 5.91
CA ALA A 247 0.04 7.48 5.20
C ALA A 247 -0.91 7.77 4.02
N ILE A 248 -1.61 6.76 3.46
CA ILE A 248 -2.59 6.98 2.38
C ILE A 248 -3.66 7.98 2.83
N GLY A 249 -4.00 8.00 4.11
CA GLY A 249 -4.97 8.94 4.68
C GLY A 249 -4.64 10.42 4.46
N VAL A 250 -3.37 10.77 4.25
CA VAL A 250 -2.97 12.16 4.02
C VAL A 250 -3.47 12.72 2.68
N GLN A 251 -3.78 11.86 1.72
CA GLN A 251 -4.38 12.29 0.44
C GLN A 251 -5.71 13.03 0.65
N GLY A 252 -6.51 12.60 1.64
CA GLY A 252 -7.73 13.30 2.03
C GLY A 252 -7.48 14.74 2.48
N TRP A 253 -6.38 15.01 3.17
CA TRP A 253 -5.98 16.37 3.55
C TRP A 253 -5.62 17.24 2.34
N GLY A 254 -4.90 16.69 1.37
CA GLY A 254 -4.60 17.38 0.12
C GLY A 254 -5.87 17.75 -0.66
N LEU A 255 -6.81 16.81 -0.73
CA LEU A 255 -8.12 17.03 -1.37
C LEU A 255 -8.96 18.05 -0.60
N LEU A 256 -9.01 17.99 0.73
CA LEU A 256 -9.71 18.97 1.56
C LEU A 256 -9.18 20.39 1.32
N ALA A 257 -7.87 20.60 1.33
CA ALA A 257 -7.27 21.92 1.10
C ALA A 257 -7.65 22.47 -0.28
N ARG A 258 -7.66 21.63 -1.33
CA ARG A 258 -8.03 22.00 -2.68
C ARG A 258 -9.55 22.25 -2.83
N THR A 259 -10.38 21.43 -2.14
CA THR A 259 -11.84 21.61 -2.12
C THR A 259 -12.21 22.91 -1.42
N LEU A 260 -11.54 23.23 -0.30
CA LEU A 260 -11.73 24.48 0.42
C LEU A 260 -11.37 25.70 -0.48
N LYS A 261 -10.23 25.62 -1.15
CA LYS A 261 -9.81 26.67 -2.11
C LYS A 261 -10.85 26.84 -3.23
N TRP A 262 -11.32 25.74 -3.83
CA TRP A 262 -12.36 25.75 -4.85
C TRP A 262 -13.65 26.40 -4.32
N ALA A 263 -14.09 26.06 -3.11
CA ALA A 263 -15.28 26.62 -2.48
C ALA A 263 -15.15 28.12 -2.16
N GLN A 264 -13.96 28.60 -1.87
CA GLN A 264 -13.64 30.02 -1.69
C GLN A 264 -13.71 30.81 -3.00
N ASP A 265 -13.33 30.19 -4.12
CA ASP A 265 -13.25 30.85 -5.43
C ASP A 265 -14.54 30.74 -6.23
N THR A 266 -15.41 29.77 -5.91
CA THR A 266 -16.61 29.45 -6.69
C THR A 266 -17.86 30.13 -6.12
N VAL A 267 -18.61 30.84 -6.97
CA VAL A 267 -19.86 31.53 -6.63
C VAL A 267 -21.06 30.78 -7.22
N VAL A 268 -22.02 30.42 -6.35
CA VAL A 268 -23.29 29.79 -6.75
C VAL A 268 -24.45 30.58 -6.11
N GLY A 269 -25.42 30.98 -6.89
CA GLY A 269 -26.56 31.74 -6.39
C GLY A 269 -26.16 33.08 -5.73
N GLY A 270 -25.11 33.74 -6.23
CA GLY A 270 -24.62 35.03 -5.74
C GLY A 270 -23.81 35.00 -4.45
N LYS A 271 -23.51 33.79 -3.90
CA LYS A 271 -22.66 33.59 -2.70
C LYS A 271 -21.55 32.62 -3.02
N ARG A 272 -20.39 32.80 -2.39
CA ARG A 272 -19.31 31.80 -2.46
C ARG A 272 -19.78 30.49 -1.82
N VAL A 273 -19.36 29.36 -2.37
CA VAL A 273 -19.75 28.05 -1.85
C VAL A 273 -19.35 27.90 -0.38
N VAL A 274 -18.16 28.38 0.01
CA VAL A 274 -17.67 28.37 1.39
C VAL A 274 -18.55 29.17 2.38
N GLU A 275 -19.39 30.10 1.89
CA GLU A 275 -20.31 30.90 2.71
C GLU A 275 -21.66 30.20 2.92
N GLN A 276 -21.89 29.08 2.27
CA GLN A 276 -23.11 28.30 2.42
C GLN A 276 -23.03 27.45 3.70
N PRO A 277 -24.03 27.52 4.62
CA PRO A 277 -23.97 26.75 5.89
C PRO A 277 -23.80 25.25 5.71
N TRP A 278 -24.44 24.67 4.70
CA TRP A 278 -24.32 23.24 4.39
C TRP A 278 -22.90 22.86 3.94
N ALA A 279 -22.22 23.71 3.15
CA ALA A 279 -20.85 23.47 2.75
C ALA A 279 -19.87 23.60 3.92
N GLN A 280 -20.08 24.58 4.80
CA GLN A 280 -19.31 24.74 6.04
C GLN A 280 -19.43 23.52 6.93
N SER A 281 -20.66 23.00 7.13
CA SER A 281 -20.91 21.80 7.90
C SER A 281 -20.20 20.58 7.32
N ALA A 282 -20.32 20.36 6.00
CA ALA A 282 -19.67 19.26 5.31
C ALA A 282 -18.13 19.34 5.41
N LEU A 283 -17.53 20.51 5.17
CA LEU A 283 -16.08 20.70 5.28
C LEU A 283 -15.57 20.53 6.73
N ALA A 284 -16.34 20.97 7.73
CA ALA A 284 -16.01 20.76 9.14
C ALA A 284 -16.05 19.27 9.50
N GLU A 285 -17.02 18.51 8.99
CA GLU A 285 -17.10 17.07 9.18
C GLU A 285 -15.91 16.35 8.52
N VAL A 286 -15.55 16.72 7.29
CA VAL A 286 -14.36 16.20 6.60
C VAL A 286 -13.10 16.43 7.45
N TYR A 287 -12.91 17.65 7.94
CA TYR A 287 -11.77 17.99 8.80
C TYR A 287 -11.72 17.11 10.05
N THR A 288 -12.86 16.97 10.75
CA THR A 288 -12.94 16.20 12.01
C THR A 288 -12.62 14.73 11.78
N ARG A 289 -13.14 14.13 10.70
CA ARG A 289 -12.89 12.72 10.35
C ARG A 289 -11.43 12.48 10.00
N LEU A 290 -10.83 13.37 9.21
CA LEU A 290 -9.41 13.30 8.83
C LEU A 290 -8.49 13.49 10.02
N GLU A 291 -8.84 14.38 10.97
CA GLU A 291 -8.06 14.59 12.18
C GLU A 291 -8.08 13.36 13.10
N ALA A 292 -9.25 12.74 13.28
CA ALA A 292 -9.35 11.49 14.02
C ALA A 292 -8.47 10.39 13.38
N MET A 293 -8.51 10.26 12.06
CA MET A 293 -7.67 9.31 11.33
C MET A 293 -6.18 9.61 11.50
N ARG A 294 -5.77 10.88 11.41
CA ARG A 294 -4.39 11.32 11.61
C ARG A 294 -3.87 10.92 12.99
N LEU A 295 -4.65 11.18 14.03
CA LEU A 295 -4.28 10.82 15.41
C LEU A 295 -4.15 9.31 15.60
N MET A 296 -5.05 8.52 15.01
CA MET A 296 -4.96 7.05 15.04
C MET A 296 -3.70 6.54 14.34
N ASN A 297 -3.35 7.10 13.18
CA ASN A 297 -2.14 6.74 12.44
C ASN A 297 -0.87 7.04 13.25
N TRP A 298 -0.81 8.19 13.88
CA TRP A 298 0.32 8.58 14.75
C TRP A 298 0.43 7.69 15.99
N ARG A 299 -0.68 7.36 16.62
CA ARG A 299 -0.69 6.41 17.73
C ARG A 299 -0.15 5.05 17.32
N MET A 300 -0.54 4.55 16.15
CA MET A 300 -0.04 3.28 15.63
C MET A 300 1.47 3.32 15.39
N ALA A 301 1.98 4.36 14.74
CA ALA A 301 3.41 4.50 14.51
C ALA A 301 4.20 4.58 15.83
N TRP A 302 3.67 5.28 16.83
CA TRP A 302 4.25 5.35 18.16
C TRP A 302 4.25 3.98 18.87
N GLN A 303 3.18 3.19 18.78
CA GLN A 303 3.12 1.84 19.33
C GLN A 303 4.19 0.92 18.71
N LEU A 304 4.43 1.03 17.40
CA LEU A 304 5.49 0.28 16.74
C LEU A 304 6.88 0.68 17.25
N ASP A 305 7.13 1.96 17.46
CA ASP A 305 8.40 2.45 18.02
C ASP A 305 8.61 2.02 19.48
N SER A 306 7.51 1.89 20.24
CA SER A 306 7.53 1.42 21.64
C SER A 306 7.69 -0.10 21.77
N GLY A 307 7.63 -0.85 20.66
CA GLY A 307 7.68 -2.31 20.67
C GLY A 307 6.40 -3.00 21.17
N GLU A 308 5.31 -2.26 21.29
CA GLU A 308 4.00 -2.72 21.78
C GLU A 308 2.89 -2.61 20.72
N PRO A 309 3.03 -3.30 19.57
CA PRO A 309 1.99 -3.26 18.54
C PRO A 309 0.70 -3.92 19.05
N ASP A 310 -0.42 -3.20 18.92
CA ASP A 310 -1.75 -3.68 19.25
C ASP A 310 -2.49 -4.15 17.99
N PRO A 311 -2.68 -5.47 17.79
CA PRO A 311 -3.36 -5.99 16.59
C PRO A 311 -4.82 -5.53 16.48
N ALA A 312 -5.52 -5.35 17.61
CA ALA A 312 -6.89 -4.87 17.60
C ALA A 312 -6.95 -3.41 17.16
N PHE A 313 -6.09 -2.55 17.73
CA PHE A 313 -6.02 -1.15 17.34
C PHE A 313 -5.63 -0.97 15.87
N ALA A 314 -4.64 -1.72 15.40
CA ALA A 314 -4.23 -1.67 14.00
C ALA A 314 -5.35 -2.12 13.03
N SER A 315 -6.15 -3.12 13.42
CA SER A 315 -7.31 -3.57 12.65
C SER A 315 -8.43 -2.53 12.66
N ALA A 316 -8.70 -1.92 13.81
CA ALA A 316 -9.67 -0.83 13.95
C ALA A 316 -9.27 0.38 13.11
N MET A 317 -8.00 0.77 13.16
CA MET A 317 -7.43 1.88 12.38
C MET A 317 -7.59 1.62 10.88
N LYS A 318 -7.28 0.42 10.40
CA LYS A 318 -7.43 0.05 8.97
C LYS A 318 -8.89 0.15 8.54
N ALA A 319 -9.83 -0.42 9.29
CA ALA A 319 -11.25 -0.35 8.95
C ALA A 319 -11.75 1.10 8.95
N TYR A 320 -11.44 1.87 9.99
CA TYR A 320 -11.85 3.27 10.09
C TYR A 320 -11.25 4.13 8.95
N SER A 321 -9.94 4.05 8.72
CA SER A 321 -9.25 4.92 7.75
C SER A 321 -9.74 4.70 6.33
N THR A 322 -9.97 3.45 5.93
CA THR A 322 -10.40 3.14 4.56
C THR A 322 -11.85 3.57 4.30
N GLU A 323 -12.74 3.40 5.26
CA GLU A 323 -14.12 3.88 5.16
C GLU A 323 -14.23 5.40 5.31
N CYS A 324 -13.37 5.99 6.15
CA CYS A 324 -13.26 7.44 6.31
C CYS A 324 -12.93 8.13 5.00
N LEU A 325 -11.95 7.63 4.22
CA LEU A 325 -11.61 8.21 2.91
C LEU A 325 -12.80 8.25 1.95
N ILE A 326 -13.58 7.18 1.88
CA ILE A 326 -14.79 7.14 1.06
C ILE A 326 -15.83 8.16 1.55
N ALA A 327 -16.01 8.26 2.86
CA ALA A 327 -16.98 9.19 3.45
C ALA A 327 -16.59 10.66 3.23
N VAL A 328 -15.32 11.01 3.42
CA VAL A 328 -14.84 12.39 3.20
C VAL A 328 -14.84 12.77 1.73
N ASP A 329 -14.54 11.85 0.83
CA ASP A 329 -14.64 12.09 -0.61
C ASP A 329 -16.10 12.37 -1.03
N LYS A 330 -17.08 11.62 -0.50
CA LYS A 330 -18.51 11.88 -0.74
C LYS A 330 -18.91 13.29 -0.29
N LEU A 331 -18.53 13.68 0.92
CA LEU A 331 -18.82 15.03 1.43
C LEU A 331 -18.19 16.13 0.56
N MET A 332 -16.95 15.93 0.12
CA MET A 332 -16.28 16.87 -0.79
C MET A 332 -16.92 16.91 -2.18
N LEU A 333 -17.41 15.76 -2.70
CA LEU A 333 -18.18 15.69 -3.94
C LEU A 333 -19.52 16.44 -3.81
N GLU A 334 -20.20 16.35 -2.66
CA GLU A 334 -21.40 17.14 -2.38
C GLU A 334 -21.09 18.64 -2.39
N VAL A 335 -19.98 19.07 -1.77
CA VAL A 335 -19.56 20.48 -1.77
C VAL A 335 -19.28 20.99 -3.18
N THR A 336 -18.63 20.18 -4.02
CA THR A 336 -18.27 20.53 -5.39
C THR A 336 -19.43 20.33 -6.39
N GLY A 337 -20.49 19.65 -5.98
CA GLY A 337 -21.68 19.40 -6.79
C GLY A 337 -21.35 18.69 -8.11
N MET A 338 -22.04 19.02 -9.18
CA MET A 338 -21.84 18.38 -10.49
C MET A 338 -20.41 18.52 -11.01
N ALA A 339 -19.73 19.63 -10.73
CA ALA A 339 -18.34 19.85 -11.15
C ALA A 339 -17.36 18.83 -10.53
N GLY A 340 -17.66 18.33 -9.33
CA GLY A 340 -16.90 17.29 -8.65
C GLY A 340 -17.02 15.92 -9.29
N GLY A 341 -18.12 15.63 -9.99
CA GLY A 341 -18.35 14.36 -10.69
C GLY A 341 -17.74 14.26 -12.09
N TYR A 342 -17.13 15.33 -12.60
CA TYR A 342 -16.50 15.31 -13.90
C TYR A 342 -15.11 14.69 -13.85
N ARG A 343 -14.82 13.87 -14.85
CA ARG A 343 -13.52 13.23 -15.00
C ARG A 343 -12.43 14.22 -15.38
N ARG A 344 -11.20 13.85 -15.08
CA ARG A 344 -10.00 14.58 -15.55
C ARG A 344 -10.06 14.84 -17.05
N GLY A 345 -9.71 16.06 -17.46
CA GLY A 345 -9.76 16.52 -18.83
C GLY A 345 -11.14 17.01 -19.31
N SER A 346 -12.19 16.84 -18.50
CA SER A 346 -13.50 17.40 -18.81
C SER A 346 -13.53 18.91 -18.50
N PRO A 347 -14.10 19.76 -19.40
CA PRO A 347 -14.28 21.16 -19.11
C PRO A 347 -15.12 21.38 -17.85
N GLY A 348 -14.68 22.27 -16.97
CA GLY A 348 -15.38 22.58 -15.72
C GLY A 348 -15.23 21.56 -14.58
N ALA A 349 -14.36 20.56 -14.72
CA ALA A 349 -14.09 19.62 -13.65
C ALA A 349 -13.46 20.32 -12.42
N ALA A 350 -14.12 20.22 -11.26
CA ALA A 350 -13.54 20.70 -10.01
C ALA A 350 -12.26 19.92 -9.68
N LEU A 351 -11.27 20.61 -9.10
CA LEU A 351 -9.99 20.01 -8.73
C LEU A 351 -9.30 19.26 -9.89
N ALA A 352 -9.55 19.68 -11.13
CA ALA A 352 -9.09 19.01 -12.35
C ALA A 352 -9.54 17.54 -12.48
N GLY A 353 -10.57 17.09 -11.75
CA GLY A 353 -11.09 15.73 -11.74
C GLY A 353 -10.41 14.79 -10.73
N ASP A 354 -9.49 15.31 -9.91
CA ASP A 354 -8.74 14.48 -8.94
C ASP A 354 -9.64 13.90 -7.84
N LEU A 355 -10.67 14.63 -7.43
CA LEU A 355 -11.60 14.16 -6.40
C LEU A 355 -12.46 12.99 -6.90
N GLU A 356 -12.96 13.07 -8.12
CA GLU A 356 -13.70 11.97 -8.78
C GLU A 356 -12.82 10.73 -8.94
N GLU A 357 -11.60 10.92 -9.41
CA GLU A 357 -10.63 9.85 -9.57
C GLU A 357 -10.30 9.19 -8.23
N HIS A 358 -10.04 9.98 -7.19
CA HIS A 358 -9.73 9.47 -5.85
C HIS A 358 -10.90 8.70 -5.26
N TYR A 359 -12.12 9.21 -5.37
CA TYR A 359 -13.31 8.52 -4.90
C TYR A 359 -13.51 7.14 -5.54
N ARG A 360 -13.29 7.00 -6.86
CA ARG A 360 -13.34 5.69 -7.53
C ARG A 360 -12.19 4.77 -7.07
N LYS A 361 -11.01 5.33 -6.86
CA LYS A 361 -9.80 4.59 -6.52
C LYS A 361 -9.80 4.12 -5.07
N CYS A 362 -10.27 4.93 -4.11
CA CYS A 362 -10.17 4.61 -2.69
C CYS A 362 -11.05 3.43 -2.24
N GLN A 363 -12.05 3.03 -3.06
CA GLN A 363 -12.93 1.89 -2.76
C GLN A 363 -12.14 0.59 -2.51
N ILE A 364 -11.05 0.36 -3.26
CA ILE A 364 -10.22 -0.84 -3.13
C ILE A 364 -9.64 -1.01 -1.72
N ASN A 365 -9.41 0.09 -1.02
CA ASN A 365 -8.78 0.07 0.30
C ASN A 365 -9.64 -0.62 1.36
N THR A 366 -10.96 -0.75 1.17
CA THR A 366 -11.86 -1.41 2.13
C THR A 366 -11.72 -2.93 2.10
N PHE A 367 -11.20 -3.52 1.01
CA PHE A 367 -11.02 -4.96 0.88
C PHE A 367 -9.59 -5.38 0.53
N GLY A 368 -8.78 -4.54 -0.10
CA GLY A 368 -7.35 -4.80 -0.34
C GLY A 368 -6.56 -4.80 0.97
N GLY A 369 -5.64 -5.77 1.15
CA GLY A 369 -4.86 -5.92 2.39
C GLY A 369 -5.68 -6.32 3.63
N GLY A 370 -6.78 -7.03 3.43
CA GLY A 370 -7.73 -7.46 4.44
C GLY A 370 -9.06 -6.69 4.38
N VAL A 371 -10.16 -7.43 4.27
CA VAL A 371 -11.53 -6.86 4.18
C VAL A 371 -11.91 -6.20 5.49
N ALA A 372 -12.67 -5.10 5.43
CA ALA A 372 -13.11 -4.35 6.60
C ALA A 372 -13.88 -5.22 7.62
N GLU A 373 -14.64 -6.22 7.14
CA GLU A 373 -15.36 -7.18 7.98
C GLU A 373 -14.39 -8.06 8.78
N VAL A 374 -13.33 -8.59 8.15
CA VAL A 374 -12.29 -9.36 8.85
C VAL A 374 -11.54 -8.48 9.85
N MET A 375 -11.29 -7.21 9.52
CA MET A 375 -10.68 -6.29 10.48
C MET A 375 -11.56 -6.10 11.72
N ARG A 376 -12.88 -6.01 11.56
CA ARG A 376 -13.82 -5.94 12.70
C ARG A 376 -13.84 -7.23 13.52
N ASP A 377 -13.75 -8.40 12.87
CA ASP A 377 -13.61 -9.68 13.57
C ASP A 377 -12.33 -9.73 14.42
N LEU A 378 -11.21 -9.23 13.89
CA LEU A 378 -9.94 -9.15 14.64
C LEU A 378 -10.05 -8.18 15.84
N VAL A 379 -10.76 -7.06 15.70
CA VAL A 379 -11.06 -6.15 16.82
C VAL A 379 -11.89 -6.86 17.87
N ALA A 380 -12.93 -7.58 17.47
CA ALA A 380 -13.79 -8.33 18.39
C ALA A 380 -12.99 -9.40 19.16
N GLN A 381 -12.12 -10.14 18.47
CA GLN A 381 -11.33 -11.20 19.09
C GLN A 381 -10.21 -10.66 19.98
N PHE A 382 -9.36 -9.79 19.47
CA PHE A 382 -8.16 -9.34 20.19
C PHE A 382 -8.41 -8.15 21.10
N GLY A 383 -9.37 -7.27 20.77
CA GLY A 383 -9.67 -6.08 21.54
C GLY A 383 -10.77 -6.28 22.59
N LEU A 384 -11.79 -7.08 22.27
CA LEU A 384 -12.94 -7.30 23.15
C LEU A 384 -12.98 -8.69 23.77
N GLY A 385 -12.02 -9.58 23.48
CA GLY A 385 -11.97 -10.93 24.02
C GLY A 385 -13.14 -11.84 23.58
N MET A 386 -13.83 -11.49 22.47
CA MET A 386 -14.93 -12.30 21.97
C MET A 386 -14.40 -13.57 21.34
N THR A 387 -15.10 -14.69 21.57
CA THR A 387 -14.74 -15.97 20.94
C THR A 387 -14.91 -15.87 19.43
N GLY A 388 -13.83 -16.18 18.69
CA GLY A 388 -13.88 -16.19 17.23
C GLY A 388 -14.90 -17.20 16.71
N TYR A 389 -15.58 -16.86 15.62
CA TYR A 389 -16.43 -17.82 14.91
C TYR A 389 -15.51 -18.94 14.37
N SER A 390 -15.64 -20.14 14.92
CA SER A 390 -14.99 -21.31 14.31
C SER A 390 -15.67 -21.54 12.98
N ARG A 391 -15.01 -21.19 11.88
CA ARG A 391 -15.45 -21.65 10.56
C ARG A 391 -15.39 -23.17 10.55
N ARG A 392 -16.56 -23.82 10.63
CA ARG A 392 -16.72 -25.28 10.48
C ARG A 392 -16.43 -25.69 9.05
#